data_f51b7e866796db469b4aeac743c46063
#
_entry.id   f51b7e866796db469b4aeac743c46063
#
_cell.length_a   1.000
_cell.length_b   1.000
_cell.length_c   1.000
_cell.angle_alpha   90.00
_cell.angle_beta   90.00
_cell.angle_gamma   90.00
#
_symmetry.space_group_name_H-M   'P 1'
#
loop_
_entity.id
_entity.type
_entity.pdbx_description
1 polymer ?
#
loop_
_entity_poly.entity_id
_entity_poly.type
_entity_poly.pdbx_seq_one_letter_code
_entity_poly.pdbx_strand_id
1 'polypeptide(L)'
;FTDKQLKAREKKMLKEKLIAFSAEELRAGEGHEKAEKIRMDVPFYISIDKDVLDERYCETNWNQGKMPLSLLEHLLTLFLAQKNILGIDICGECQQGIPLPEYMEAEEKNAETNRKLFEFLTRYIVTSRKK
;
A
#
# COMPACT_ATOMS: atom_id res chain seq x y z
N PHE A 1 4.42 -7.51 0.02
CA PHE A 1 5.18 -8.69 0.49
C PHE A 1 6.59 -8.29 0.84
N THR A 2 7.05 -8.63 2.03
CA THR A 2 8.47 -8.56 2.35
C THR A 2 9.16 -9.80 1.78
N ASP A 3 10.42 -9.65 1.41
CA ASP A 3 11.22 -10.75 0.86
C ASP A 3 11.32 -11.97 1.79
N LYS A 4 11.12 -11.74 3.11
CA LYS A 4 11.10 -12.78 4.15
C LYS A 4 9.79 -13.60 4.19
N GLN A 5 8.68 -13.07 3.67
CA GLN A 5 7.36 -13.73 3.73
C GLN A 5 7.13 -14.73 2.58
N LEU A 6 7.90 -14.61 1.51
CA LEU A 6 7.81 -15.53 0.38
C LEU A 6 8.63 -16.80 0.66
N LYS A 7 7.98 -17.96 0.60
CA LYS A 7 8.68 -19.25 0.67
C LYS A 7 9.62 -19.39 -0.53
N ALA A 8 10.73 -20.10 -0.37
CA ALA A 8 11.74 -20.27 -1.42
C ALA A 8 11.17 -20.80 -2.74
N ARG A 9 10.12 -21.65 -2.66
CA ARG A 9 9.41 -22.20 -3.83
C ARG A 9 8.62 -21.11 -4.57
N GLU A 10 7.93 -20.23 -3.82
CA GLU A 10 7.16 -19.11 -4.37
C GLU A 10 8.09 -18.09 -5.00
N LYS A 11 9.22 -17.79 -4.37
CA LYS A 11 10.27 -16.95 -4.94
C LYS A 11 10.76 -17.47 -6.29
N LYS A 12 10.96 -18.78 -6.41
CA LYS A 12 11.40 -19.37 -7.67
C LYS A 12 10.35 -19.28 -8.78
N MET A 13 9.08 -19.48 -8.44
CA MET A 13 7.96 -19.40 -9.40
C MET A 13 7.65 -17.97 -9.84
N LEU A 14 7.87 -16.98 -8.94
CA LEU A 14 7.54 -15.58 -9.17
C LEU A 14 8.73 -14.75 -9.63
N LYS A 15 9.95 -15.33 -9.66
CA LYS A 15 11.21 -14.62 -9.87
C LYS A 15 11.22 -13.70 -11.10
N GLU A 16 10.50 -14.05 -12.14
CA GLU A 16 10.40 -13.26 -13.38
C GLU A 16 9.20 -12.31 -13.41
N LYS A 17 8.24 -12.48 -12.49
CA LYS A 17 6.97 -11.74 -12.49
C LYS A 17 6.78 -10.84 -11.27
N LEU A 18 7.58 -11.04 -10.22
CA LEU A 18 7.50 -10.28 -8.99
C LEU A 18 8.62 -9.27 -8.90
N ILE A 19 8.27 -8.00 -8.77
CA ILE A 19 9.16 -6.91 -8.42
C ILE A 19 8.80 -6.50 -6.99
N ALA A 20 9.70 -6.72 -6.03
CA ALA A 20 9.49 -6.43 -4.63
C ALA A 20 10.46 -5.37 -4.12
N PHE A 21 9.95 -4.46 -3.31
CA PHE A 21 10.72 -3.44 -2.61
C PHE A 21 10.53 -3.63 -1.11
N SER A 22 11.59 -3.55 -0.32
CA SER A 22 11.47 -3.46 1.12
C SER A 22 11.13 -2.03 1.54
N ALA A 23 10.58 -1.87 2.75
CA ALA A 23 10.31 -0.54 3.29
C ALA A 23 11.60 0.26 3.52
N GLU A 24 12.71 -0.44 3.80
CA GLU A 24 14.03 0.18 3.94
C GLU A 24 14.53 0.72 2.60
N GLU A 25 14.46 -0.07 1.52
CA GLU A 25 14.84 0.39 0.17
C GLU A 25 14.04 1.63 -0.24
N LEU A 26 12.73 1.63 -0.01
CA LEU A 26 11.87 2.76 -0.35
C LEU A 26 12.20 4.02 0.45
N ARG A 27 12.50 3.88 1.74
CA ARG A 27 12.90 5.01 2.59
C ARG A 27 14.27 5.56 2.25
N ALA A 28 15.21 4.70 1.82
CA ALA A 28 16.54 5.09 1.38
C ALA A 28 16.54 5.70 -0.04
N GLY A 29 15.43 5.63 -0.77
CA GLY A 29 15.38 6.03 -2.18
C GLY A 29 16.14 5.08 -3.09
N GLU A 30 16.28 3.84 -2.67
CA GLU A 30 16.95 2.77 -3.41
C GLU A 30 15.97 2.01 -4.32
N GLY A 31 16.51 1.09 -5.13
CA GLY A 31 15.67 0.21 -5.96
C GLY A 31 15.31 0.77 -7.34
N HIS A 32 16.01 1.79 -7.83
CA HIS A 32 15.79 2.36 -9.16
C HIS A 32 15.83 1.30 -10.27
N GLU A 33 16.78 0.38 -10.26
CA GLU A 33 16.90 -0.70 -11.23
C GLU A 33 15.69 -1.65 -11.23
N LYS A 34 15.05 -1.83 -10.05
CA LYS A 34 13.82 -2.61 -9.93
C LYS A 34 12.63 -1.82 -10.47
N ALA A 35 12.57 -0.52 -10.19
CA ALA A 35 11.50 0.35 -10.63
C ALA A 35 11.42 0.46 -12.17
N GLU A 36 12.55 0.47 -12.85
CA GLU A 36 12.63 0.47 -14.32
C GLU A 36 11.99 -0.76 -14.96
N LYS A 37 11.87 -1.87 -14.21
CA LYS A 37 11.22 -3.10 -14.70
C LYS A 37 9.70 -3.06 -14.56
N ILE A 38 9.15 -2.07 -13.88
CA ILE A 38 7.70 -1.93 -13.71
C ILE A 38 7.10 -1.44 -15.04
N ARG A 39 6.21 -2.24 -15.59
CA ARG A 39 5.51 -1.88 -16.82
C ARG A 39 4.35 -0.96 -16.53
N MET A 40 4.52 0.33 -16.85
CA MET A 40 3.50 1.36 -16.70
C MET A 40 2.61 1.51 -17.96
N ASP A 41 2.93 0.81 -19.03
CA ASP A 41 2.23 0.81 -20.32
C ASP A 41 1.07 -0.19 -20.40
N VAL A 42 0.92 -1.04 -19.40
CA VAL A 42 -0.16 -2.05 -19.32
C VAL A 42 -1.21 -1.63 -18.28
N PRO A 43 -2.48 -2.07 -18.44
CA PRO A 43 -3.49 -1.88 -17.40
C PRO A 43 -3.06 -2.55 -16.08
N PHE A 44 -3.29 -1.87 -14.95
CA PHE A 44 -2.94 -2.38 -13.63
C PHE A 44 -4.01 -2.06 -12.57
N TYR A 45 -3.95 -2.81 -11.50
CA TYR A 45 -4.82 -2.69 -10.33
C TYR A 45 -3.95 -2.35 -9.12
N ILE A 46 -4.41 -1.42 -8.29
CA ILE A 46 -3.71 -1.04 -7.05
C ILE A 46 -4.45 -1.65 -5.86
N SER A 47 -3.74 -2.45 -5.07
CA SER A 47 -4.23 -2.94 -3.78
C SER A 47 -3.37 -2.33 -2.67
N ILE A 48 -4.00 -1.57 -1.78
CA ILE A 48 -3.37 -0.89 -0.66
C ILE A 48 -3.65 -1.70 0.59
N ASP A 49 -2.62 -2.36 1.12
CA ASP A 49 -2.71 -3.08 2.38
C ASP A 49 -2.15 -2.18 3.51
N LYS A 50 -3.01 -1.79 4.45
CA LYS A 50 -2.62 -0.91 5.56
C LYS A 50 -1.63 -1.54 6.53
N ASP A 51 -1.41 -2.85 6.47
CA ASP A 51 -0.36 -3.52 7.24
C ASP A 51 1.04 -2.97 6.97
N VAL A 52 1.26 -2.31 5.82
CA VAL A 52 2.54 -1.67 5.51
C VAL A 52 2.79 -0.41 6.32
N LEU A 53 1.74 0.22 6.82
CA LEU A 53 1.82 1.49 7.56
C LEU A 53 2.33 1.30 8.99
N ASP A 54 2.87 2.37 9.53
CA ASP A 54 3.25 2.47 10.94
C ASP A 54 2.00 2.46 11.84
N GLU A 55 2.11 1.90 13.06
CA GLU A 55 1.04 1.76 14.04
C GLU A 55 0.33 3.08 14.43
N ARG A 56 0.95 4.21 14.15
CA ARG A 56 0.34 5.55 14.33
C ARG A 56 -0.83 5.80 13.39
N TYR A 57 -0.87 5.11 12.26
CA TYR A 57 -1.86 5.35 11.21
C TYR A 57 -2.96 4.29 11.16
N CYS A 58 -2.63 3.07 11.51
CA CYS A 58 -3.61 1.99 11.56
C CYS A 58 -3.21 0.92 12.56
N GLU A 59 -4.16 0.07 12.88
CA GLU A 59 -3.97 -1.09 13.72
C GLU A 59 -4.71 -2.27 13.12
N THR A 60 -3.97 -3.33 12.83
CA THR A 60 -4.49 -4.54 12.23
C THR A 60 -4.14 -5.74 13.10
N ASN A 61 -4.70 -6.91 12.78
CA ASN A 61 -4.37 -8.14 13.50
C ASN A 61 -3.06 -8.80 13.00
N TRP A 62 -2.38 -8.16 12.07
CA TRP A 62 -1.16 -8.67 11.46
C TRP A 62 0.07 -7.87 11.90
N ASN A 63 1.25 -8.32 11.51
CA ASN A 63 2.49 -7.61 11.79
C ASN A 63 2.49 -6.24 11.11
N GLN A 64 2.47 -5.20 11.90
CA GLN A 64 2.44 -3.83 11.45
C GLN A 64 3.79 -3.42 10.83
N GLY A 65 3.73 -2.71 9.72
CA GLY A 65 4.88 -2.11 9.07
C GLY A 65 5.38 -0.84 9.75
N LYS A 66 6.24 -0.10 9.07
CA LYS A 66 6.81 1.17 9.56
C LYS A 66 6.77 2.27 8.48
N MET A 67 5.91 2.13 7.49
CA MET A 67 5.79 3.11 6.41
C MET A 67 4.99 4.32 6.89
N PRO A 68 5.52 5.55 6.76
CA PRO A 68 4.72 6.75 6.97
C PRO A 68 3.63 6.87 5.90
N LEU A 69 2.46 7.38 6.27
CA LEU A 69 1.36 7.60 5.32
C LEU A 69 1.78 8.51 4.15
N SER A 70 2.59 9.53 4.43
CA SER A 70 3.11 10.44 3.40
C SER A 70 3.98 9.73 2.34
N LEU A 71 4.73 8.70 2.73
CA LEU A 71 5.50 7.90 1.77
C LEU A 71 4.59 7.05 0.90
N LEU A 72 3.54 6.45 1.48
CA LEU A 72 2.53 5.72 0.71
C LEU A 72 1.84 6.65 -0.30
N GLU A 73 1.40 7.83 0.13
CA GLU A 73 0.79 8.83 -0.75
C GLU A 73 1.73 9.24 -1.89
N HIS A 74 3.03 9.45 -1.58
CA HIS A 74 4.02 9.78 -2.60
C HIS A 74 4.17 8.65 -3.63
N LEU A 75 4.26 7.39 -3.19
CA LEU A 75 4.31 6.24 -4.09
C LEU A 75 3.04 6.13 -4.94
N LEU A 76 1.87 6.35 -4.35
CA LEU A 76 0.61 6.33 -5.08
C LEU A 76 0.56 7.39 -6.19
N THR A 77 1.16 8.57 -6.02
CA THR A 77 1.18 9.60 -7.07
C THR A 77 1.83 9.09 -8.36
N LEU A 78 2.86 8.26 -8.26
CA LEU A 78 3.56 7.70 -9.41
C LEU A 78 2.65 6.81 -10.26
N PHE A 79 1.79 6.02 -9.61
CA PHE A 79 0.85 5.13 -10.29
C PHE A 79 -0.42 5.86 -10.72
N LEU A 80 -0.94 6.76 -9.89
CA LEU A 80 -2.16 7.51 -10.18
C LEU A 80 -2.00 8.49 -11.35
N ALA A 81 -0.76 8.87 -11.68
CA ALA A 81 -0.46 9.64 -12.87
C ALA A 81 -0.73 8.86 -14.18
N GLN A 82 -0.82 7.55 -14.11
CA GLN A 82 -1.12 6.70 -15.26
C GLN A 82 -2.62 6.67 -15.56
N LYS A 83 -2.97 6.53 -16.85
CA LYS A 83 -4.39 6.57 -17.30
C LYS A 83 -5.05 5.19 -17.37
N ASN A 84 -4.30 4.13 -17.11
CA ASN A 84 -4.70 2.75 -17.33
C ASN A 84 -4.95 1.95 -16.05
N ILE A 85 -5.38 2.64 -14.98
CA ILE A 85 -5.77 2.01 -13.71
C ILE A 85 -7.15 1.38 -13.85
N LEU A 86 -7.23 0.07 -13.59
CA LEU A 86 -8.47 -0.70 -13.63
C LEU A 86 -9.31 -0.55 -12.36
N GLY A 87 -8.66 -0.40 -11.22
CA GLY A 87 -9.32 -0.24 -9.94
C GLY A 87 -8.32 -0.09 -8.79
N ILE A 88 -8.85 0.28 -7.64
CA ILE A 88 -8.09 0.46 -6.40
C ILE A 88 -8.91 -0.13 -5.26
N ASP A 89 -8.31 -0.91 -4.39
CA ASP A 89 -8.88 -1.30 -3.10
C ASP A 89 -7.97 -0.93 -1.93
N ILE A 90 -8.57 -0.90 -0.74
CA ILE A 90 -7.88 -0.66 0.53
C ILE A 90 -8.30 -1.79 1.47
N CYS A 91 -7.34 -2.49 2.04
CA CYS A 91 -7.52 -3.56 3.02
C CYS A 91 -6.64 -3.36 4.26
N GLY A 92 -6.68 -4.31 5.19
CA GLY A 92 -5.98 -4.22 6.47
C GLY A 92 -6.83 -3.55 7.55
N GLU A 93 -7.78 -4.28 8.12
CA GLU A 93 -8.64 -3.84 9.22
C GLU A 93 -8.39 -4.67 10.46
N CYS A 94 -8.76 -4.14 11.61
CA CYS A 94 -8.78 -4.89 12.85
C CYS A 94 -10.01 -5.80 12.89
N GLN A 95 -9.81 -7.08 13.14
CA GLN A 95 -10.91 -8.03 13.31
C GLN A 95 -11.46 -7.97 14.74
N GLN A 96 -12.74 -8.28 14.89
CA GLN A 96 -13.34 -8.47 16.21
C GLN A 96 -12.64 -9.65 16.93
N GLY A 97 -12.47 -9.54 18.25
CA GLY A 97 -11.81 -10.57 19.06
C GLY A 97 -10.80 -10.05 20.08
N ILE A 98 -10.55 -8.74 20.05
CA ILE A 98 -9.84 -8.03 21.12
C ILE A 98 -10.85 -7.34 22.05
N PRO A 99 -10.46 -6.93 23.27
CA PRO A 99 -11.33 -6.21 24.17
C PRO A 99 -11.98 -4.99 23.52
N LEU A 100 -13.24 -4.70 23.86
CA LEU A 100 -14.03 -3.67 23.19
C LEU A 100 -13.38 -2.27 23.15
N PRO A 101 -12.75 -1.77 24.23
CA PRO A 101 -12.11 -0.45 24.19
C PRO A 101 -11.00 -0.37 23.16
N GLU A 102 -10.12 -1.38 23.11
CA GLU A 102 -8.99 -1.45 22.17
C GLU A 102 -9.49 -1.62 20.74
N TYR A 103 -10.56 -2.38 20.53
CA TYR A 103 -11.18 -2.53 19.22
C TYR A 103 -11.75 -1.21 18.71
N MET A 104 -12.44 -0.45 19.57
CA MET A 104 -13.00 0.85 19.20
C MET A 104 -11.89 1.86 18.83
N GLU A 105 -10.80 1.88 19.58
CA GLU A 105 -9.65 2.74 19.29
C GLU A 105 -8.99 2.37 17.96
N ALA A 106 -8.79 1.09 17.72
CA ALA A 106 -8.23 0.58 16.47
C ALA A 106 -9.15 0.91 15.27
N GLU A 107 -10.45 0.74 15.42
CA GLU A 107 -11.45 1.05 14.40
C GLU A 107 -11.46 2.55 14.06
N GLU A 108 -11.42 3.43 15.05
CA GLU A 108 -11.36 4.88 14.84
C GLU A 108 -10.09 5.29 14.09
N LYS A 109 -8.93 4.77 14.51
CA LYS A 109 -7.64 4.99 13.84
C LYS A 109 -7.68 4.53 12.37
N ASN A 110 -8.20 3.34 12.12
CA ASN A 110 -8.32 2.77 10.78
C ASN A 110 -9.29 3.57 9.91
N ALA A 111 -10.42 4.00 10.47
CA ALA A 111 -11.40 4.84 9.78
C ALA A 111 -10.81 6.20 9.37
N GLU A 112 -10.04 6.83 10.24
CA GLU A 112 -9.37 8.10 9.93
C GLU A 112 -8.34 7.93 8.80
N THR A 113 -7.57 6.86 8.80
CA THR A 113 -6.62 6.57 7.72
C THR A 113 -7.33 6.23 6.41
N ASN A 114 -8.43 5.47 6.47
CA ASN A 114 -9.28 5.22 5.30
C ASN A 114 -9.83 6.52 4.71
N ARG A 115 -10.30 7.44 5.56
CA ARG A 115 -10.80 8.76 5.14
C ARG A 115 -9.70 9.55 4.42
N LYS A 116 -8.50 9.61 5.00
CA LYS A 116 -7.35 10.33 4.40
C LYS A 116 -6.97 9.72 3.04
N LEU A 117 -6.85 8.42 2.95
CA LEU A 117 -6.55 7.72 1.70
C LEU A 117 -7.63 7.96 0.65
N PHE A 118 -8.91 7.85 1.04
CA PHE A 118 -10.03 8.09 0.14
C PHE A 118 -10.04 9.53 -0.40
N GLU A 119 -9.84 10.53 0.45
CA GLU A 119 -9.75 11.94 0.06
C GLU A 119 -8.59 12.19 -0.90
N PHE A 120 -7.42 11.59 -0.60
CA PHE A 120 -6.24 11.67 -1.45
C PHE A 120 -6.50 11.08 -2.84
N LEU A 121 -7.01 9.85 -2.91
CA LEU A 121 -7.31 9.14 -4.15
C LEU A 121 -8.36 9.89 -4.99
N THR A 122 -9.45 10.36 -4.34
CA THR A 122 -10.52 11.07 -5.01
C THR A 122 -10.04 12.39 -5.60
N ARG A 123 -9.24 13.15 -4.86
CA ARG A 123 -8.64 14.39 -5.34
C ARG A 123 -7.80 14.16 -6.59
N TYR A 124 -7.00 13.11 -6.58
CA TYR A 124 -6.12 12.78 -7.70
C TYR A 124 -6.90 12.35 -8.96
N ILE A 125 -7.88 11.47 -8.79
CA ILE A 125 -8.72 10.97 -9.90
C ILE A 125 -9.55 12.10 -10.51
N VAL A 126 -10.15 12.96 -9.70
CA VAL A 126 -10.98 14.07 -10.19
C VAL A 126 -10.12 15.11 -10.93
N THR A 127 -8.93 15.40 -10.45
CA THR A 127 -8.03 16.36 -11.08
C THR A 127 -7.50 15.87 -12.43
N SER A 128 -7.22 14.56 -12.54
CA SER A 128 -6.71 13.96 -13.78
C SER A 128 -7.77 13.81 -14.89
N ARG A 129 -9.07 13.79 -14.54
CA ARG A 129 -10.17 13.75 -15.52
C ARG A 129 -10.53 15.10 -16.14
N LYS A 130 -10.05 16.19 -15.56
CA LYS A 130 -10.31 17.56 -16.07
C LYS A 130 -9.28 18.04 -17.10
N LYS A 131 -8.31 17.22 -17.42
CA LYS A 131 -7.32 17.44 -18.49
C LYS A 131 -7.56 16.47 -19.65
#